data_7267314f1af314063825769ce033bec9
#
_entry.id   7267314f1af314063825769ce033bec9
#
_cell.length_a   1.000
_cell.length_b   1.000
_cell.length_c   1.000
_cell.angle_alpha   90.00
_cell.angle_beta   90.00
_cell.angle_gamma   90.00
#
_symmetry.space_group_name_H-M   'P 1'
#
loop_
_entity.id
_entity.type
_entity.pdbx_description
1 polymer ?
#
loop_
_entity_poly.entity_id
_entity_poly.type
_entity_poly.pdbx_seq_one_letter_code
_entity_poly.pdbx_strand_id
1 'polypeptide(L)'
;MNNTAQSPFLIVGLGNPGTEYAGTRHNIGAMVIDELAGQCGGPARPATLSVNRKLNARVAETRLGDERVILAVPRSYMNTSGGPVKALATYYRIPADHVLVIHDELDLDLGQMKLKNGGGLNAHNGLKDVAKSLGTRDFPRLQVGIGRPPGRMAPASYVLKPFSAAENKELPIVLADAADLAEDVAVGRVTP
;
A
#
# COMPACT_ATOMS: atom_id res chain seq x y z
N MET A 1 32.48 8.11 -14.73
CA MET A 1 31.73 7.26 -13.80
C MET A 1 30.28 7.74 -13.80
N ASN A 2 29.45 7.03 -14.53
CA ASN A 2 28.03 7.37 -14.57
C ASN A 2 27.35 6.89 -13.28
N ASN A 3 27.30 7.76 -12.31
CA ASN A 3 26.45 7.56 -11.14
C ASN A 3 25.00 7.85 -11.58
N THR A 4 24.41 6.93 -12.33
CA THR A 4 22.97 6.94 -12.53
C THR A 4 22.36 6.63 -11.19
N ALA A 5 21.92 7.68 -10.46
CA ALA A 5 21.17 7.51 -9.24
C ALA A 5 20.00 6.57 -9.55
N GLN A 6 20.01 5.40 -8.93
CA GLN A 6 18.93 4.43 -9.09
C GLN A 6 17.62 5.07 -8.70
N SER A 7 16.57 4.88 -9.50
CA SER A 7 15.24 5.40 -9.21
C SER A 7 14.79 4.91 -7.83
N PRO A 8 14.21 5.78 -6.98
CA PRO A 8 13.69 5.33 -5.70
C PRO A 8 12.55 4.33 -5.90
N PHE A 9 12.24 3.59 -4.84
CA PHE A 9 11.11 2.67 -4.82
C PHE A 9 9.92 3.37 -4.14
N LEU A 10 8.74 3.28 -4.71
CA LEU A 10 7.51 3.79 -4.11
C LEU A 10 6.72 2.63 -3.51
N ILE A 11 6.42 2.72 -2.21
CA ILE A 11 5.49 1.81 -1.54
C ILE A 11 4.25 2.63 -1.17
N VAL A 12 3.12 2.33 -1.78
CA VAL A 12 1.88 3.03 -1.56
C VAL A 12 0.81 2.09 -1.01
N GLY A 13 0.18 2.48 0.09
CA GLY A 13 -0.92 1.76 0.70
C GLY A 13 -2.24 2.46 0.40
N LEU A 14 -3.21 1.72 -0.17
CA LEU A 14 -4.51 2.26 -0.53
C LEU A 14 -5.44 2.33 0.68
N GLY A 15 -6.22 3.39 0.75
CA GLY A 15 -7.22 3.61 1.78
C GLY A 15 -8.03 4.87 1.51
N ASN A 16 -9.21 4.95 2.11
CA ASN A 16 -10.03 6.16 2.09
C ASN A 16 -9.53 7.15 3.17
N PRO A 17 -9.59 8.46 2.89
CA PRO A 17 -9.18 9.47 3.86
C PRO A 17 -10.22 9.65 4.97
N GLY A 18 -9.75 10.13 6.13
CA GLY A 18 -10.60 10.47 7.25
C GLY A 18 -10.68 9.41 8.33
N THR A 19 -11.01 9.87 9.55
CA THR A 19 -11.07 9.03 10.74
C THR A 19 -12.17 7.97 10.68
N GLU A 20 -13.24 8.23 9.93
CA GLU A 20 -14.35 7.29 9.75
C GLU A 20 -13.93 6.02 8.99
N TYR A 21 -12.91 6.09 8.14
CA TYR A 21 -12.42 4.94 7.36
C TYR A 21 -11.14 4.32 7.91
N ALA A 22 -10.47 4.99 8.84
CA ALA A 22 -9.12 4.60 9.28
C ALA A 22 -9.04 3.17 9.83
N GLY A 23 -10.09 2.67 10.47
CA GLY A 23 -10.16 1.31 11.02
C GLY A 23 -10.87 0.29 10.16
N THR A 24 -11.24 0.62 8.93
CA THR A 24 -11.96 -0.29 8.04
C THR A 24 -11.02 -1.27 7.32
N ARG A 25 -11.58 -2.40 6.90
CA ARG A 25 -10.84 -3.44 6.15
C ARG A 25 -10.23 -2.89 4.86
N HIS A 26 -10.95 -1.99 4.19
CA HIS A 26 -10.49 -1.37 2.94
C HIS A 26 -9.22 -0.54 3.12
N ASN A 27 -8.93 -0.12 4.33
CA ASN A 27 -7.75 0.70 4.66
C ASN A 27 -6.54 -0.11 5.12
N ILE A 28 -6.56 -1.45 5.00
CA ILE A 28 -5.43 -2.26 5.48
C ILE A 28 -4.12 -1.88 4.76
N GLY A 29 -4.17 -1.52 3.49
CA GLY A 29 -3.00 -1.03 2.77
C GLY A 29 -2.38 0.21 3.41
N ALA A 30 -3.22 1.18 3.77
CA ALA A 30 -2.77 2.39 4.49
C ALA A 30 -2.20 2.04 5.88
N MET A 31 -2.82 1.09 6.58
CA MET A 31 -2.33 0.62 7.89
C MET A 31 -0.92 0.01 7.78
N VAL A 32 -0.66 -0.75 6.72
CA VAL A 32 0.67 -1.34 6.47
C VAL A 32 1.72 -0.25 6.28
N ILE A 33 1.39 0.84 5.58
CA ILE A 33 2.32 1.96 5.41
C ILE A 33 2.64 2.62 6.75
N ASP A 34 1.66 2.84 7.61
CA ASP A 34 1.89 3.40 8.95
C ASP A 34 2.78 2.47 9.80
N GLU A 35 2.58 1.16 9.73
CA GLU A 35 3.43 0.16 10.39
C GLU A 35 4.87 0.22 9.86
N LEU A 36 5.03 0.22 8.55
CA LEU A 36 6.35 0.27 7.91
C LEU A 36 7.09 1.57 8.25
N ALA A 37 6.39 2.70 8.25
CA ALA A 37 6.96 3.99 8.65
C ALA A 37 7.47 3.96 10.10
N GLY A 38 6.73 3.32 11.00
CA GLY A 38 7.14 3.14 12.39
C GLY A 38 8.39 2.29 12.57
N GLN A 39 8.65 1.38 11.64
CA GLN A 39 9.82 0.49 11.65
C GLN A 39 11.06 1.09 10.98
N CYS A 40 10.88 2.09 10.11
CA CYS A 40 11.97 2.69 9.36
C CYS A 40 12.95 3.44 10.28
N GLY A 41 14.25 3.26 10.04
CA GLY A 41 15.28 3.95 10.81
C GLY A 41 15.45 3.46 12.24
N GLY A 42 14.80 2.36 12.60
CA GLY A 42 14.83 1.77 13.94
C GLY A 42 13.96 2.51 14.95
N PRO A 43 13.90 2.02 16.20
CA PRO A 43 13.00 2.55 17.22
C PRO A 43 13.21 4.03 17.58
N ALA A 44 14.43 4.53 17.36
CA ALA A 44 14.80 5.91 17.73
C ALA A 44 14.44 6.94 16.66
N ARG A 45 14.16 6.52 15.42
CA ARG A 45 13.92 7.44 14.28
C ARG A 45 12.90 6.86 13.31
N PRO A 46 11.63 6.69 13.72
CA PRO A 46 10.60 6.27 12.77
C PRO A 46 10.44 7.33 11.67
N ALA A 47 10.10 6.89 10.47
CA ALA A 47 9.73 7.81 9.39
C ALA A 47 8.36 8.42 9.72
N THR A 48 8.20 9.72 9.45
CA THR A 48 6.94 10.42 9.70
C THR A 48 6.29 10.77 8.36
N LEU A 49 5.06 10.29 8.16
CA LEU A 49 4.25 10.65 7.01
C LEU A 49 3.71 12.07 7.20
N SER A 50 3.97 12.93 6.23
CA SER A 50 3.51 14.31 6.22
C SER A 50 2.57 14.56 5.04
N VAL A 51 1.58 15.42 5.23
CA VAL A 51 0.65 15.80 4.16
C VAL A 51 1.40 16.59 3.08
N ASN A 52 1.32 16.10 1.85
CA ASN A 52 1.76 16.81 0.66
C ASN A 52 0.52 17.12 -0.20
N ARG A 53 0.07 18.36 -0.15
CA ARG A 53 -1.15 18.78 -0.85
C ARG A 53 -1.00 18.74 -2.36
N LYS A 54 0.18 19.04 -2.85
CA LYS A 54 0.48 19.06 -4.29
C LYS A 54 0.37 17.66 -4.90
N LEU A 55 0.81 16.64 -4.17
CA LEU A 55 0.76 15.25 -4.59
C LEU A 55 -0.52 14.54 -4.11
N ASN A 56 -1.32 15.21 -3.30
CA ASN A 56 -2.54 14.67 -2.69
C ASN A 56 -2.31 13.34 -1.97
N ALA A 57 -1.26 13.29 -1.15
CA ALA A 57 -0.87 12.10 -0.39
C ALA A 57 -0.21 12.50 0.93
N ARG A 58 -0.21 11.57 1.89
CA ARG A 58 0.71 11.61 3.02
C ARG A 58 1.98 10.88 2.60
N VAL A 59 3.12 11.48 2.80
CA VAL A 59 4.39 11.02 2.22
C VAL A 59 5.50 11.05 3.25
N ALA A 60 6.36 10.03 3.22
CA ALA A 60 7.64 10.02 3.91
C ALA A 60 8.73 9.57 2.95
N GLU A 61 9.83 10.32 2.91
CA GLU A 61 11.04 9.87 2.24
C GLU A 61 11.94 9.18 3.26
N THR A 62 12.41 7.99 2.95
CA THR A 62 13.24 7.19 3.87
C THR A 62 14.21 6.32 3.10
N ARG A 63 14.98 5.52 3.84
CA ARG A 63 15.82 4.46 3.31
C ARG A 63 15.49 3.15 3.99
N LEU A 64 15.48 2.09 3.19
CA LEU A 64 15.43 0.71 3.65
C LEU A 64 16.73 0.06 3.20
N GLY A 65 17.61 -0.26 4.13
CA GLY A 65 18.99 -0.57 3.78
C GLY A 65 19.65 0.61 3.05
N ASP A 66 20.22 0.36 1.90
CA ASP A 66 20.82 1.38 1.04
C ASP A 66 19.84 1.95 -0.01
N GLU A 67 18.63 1.42 -0.06
CA GLU A 67 17.62 1.81 -1.05
C GLU A 67 16.85 3.05 -0.61
N ARG A 68 16.72 4.01 -1.51
CA ARG A 68 15.85 5.17 -1.31
C ARG A 68 14.41 4.75 -1.53
N VAL A 69 13.55 5.00 -0.54
CA VAL A 69 12.15 4.58 -0.57
C VAL A 69 11.24 5.75 -0.24
N ILE A 70 10.16 5.86 -1.01
CA ILE A 70 9.05 6.79 -0.75
C ILE A 70 7.89 5.96 -0.21
N LEU A 71 7.43 6.28 1.00
CA LEU A 71 6.22 5.72 1.58
C LEU A 71 5.08 6.70 1.39
N ALA A 72 3.93 6.21 0.94
CA ALA A 72 2.81 7.10 0.69
C ALA A 72 1.45 6.45 0.93
N VAL A 73 0.50 7.29 1.35
CA VAL A 73 -0.92 6.95 1.42
C VAL A 73 -1.69 8.05 0.68
N PRO A 74 -2.45 7.72 -0.37
CA PRO A 74 -3.29 8.70 -1.07
C PRO A 74 -4.28 9.39 -0.12
N ARG A 75 -4.56 10.64 -0.36
CA ARG A 75 -5.58 11.42 0.38
C ARG A 75 -6.90 11.53 -0.39
N SER A 76 -6.99 10.90 -1.53
CA SER A 76 -8.22 10.74 -2.30
C SER A 76 -9.04 9.56 -1.81
N TYR A 77 -10.33 9.52 -2.16
CA TYR A 77 -11.12 8.31 -1.96
C TYR A 77 -10.60 7.14 -2.79
N MET A 78 -10.91 5.92 -2.36
CA MET A 78 -10.36 4.70 -2.92
C MET A 78 -10.49 4.62 -4.45
N ASN A 79 -11.65 4.93 -5.00
CA ASN A 79 -11.91 4.86 -6.44
C ASN A 79 -11.17 5.91 -7.28
N THR A 80 -10.50 6.86 -6.65
CA THR A 80 -9.67 7.88 -7.30
C THR A 80 -8.21 7.84 -6.83
N SER A 81 -7.75 6.66 -6.36
CA SER A 81 -6.37 6.45 -5.88
C SER A 81 -5.31 6.66 -6.96
N GLY A 82 -5.66 6.54 -8.23
CA GLY A 82 -4.72 6.63 -9.33
C GLY A 82 -4.08 8.00 -9.52
N GLY A 83 -4.82 9.08 -9.28
CA GLY A 83 -4.30 10.44 -9.38
C GLY A 83 -3.08 10.69 -8.50
N PRO A 84 -3.18 10.49 -7.18
CA PRO A 84 -2.05 10.62 -6.27
C PRO A 84 -0.89 9.69 -6.60
N VAL A 85 -1.15 8.43 -6.93
CA VAL A 85 -0.08 7.47 -7.29
C VAL A 85 0.67 7.94 -8.54
N LYS A 86 -0.04 8.40 -9.57
CA LYS A 86 0.58 8.95 -10.78
C LYS A 86 1.39 10.21 -10.47
N ALA A 87 0.87 11.11 -9.64
CA ALA A 87 1.56 12.31 -9.23
C ALA A 87 2.88 12.00 -8.50
N LEU A 88 2.86 11.04 -7.57
CA LEU A 88 4.04 10.57 -6.84
C LEU A 88 5.08 9.97 -7.80
N ALA A 89 4.66 9.07 -8.68
CA ALA A 89 5.56 8.42 -9.64
C ALA A 89 6.22 9.44 -10.57
N THR A 90 5.46 10.44 -11.01
CA THR A 90 5.97 11.50 -11.89
C THR A 90 6.94 12.43 -11.15
N TYR A 91 6.57 12.87 -9.95
CA TYR A 91 7.38 13.80 -9.15
C TYR A 91 8.75 13.19 -8.78
N TYR A 92 8.76 11.96 -8.32
CA TYR A 92 9.99 11.27 -7.92
C TYR A 92 10.67 10.50 -9.07
N ARG A 93 10.10 10.54 -10.28
CA ARG A 93 10.60 9.84 -11.47
C ARG A 93 10.74 8.34 -11.24
N ILE A 94 9.66 7.73 -10.77
CA ILE A 94 9.61 6.31 -10.43
C ILE A 94 8.91 5.56 -11.56
N PRO A 95 9.56 4.56 -12.18
CA PRO A 95 8.90 3.72 -13.19
C PRO A 95 7.88 2.79 -12.53
N ALA A 96 6.91 2.30 -13.31
CA ALA A 96 5.82 1.48 -12.79
C ALA A 96 6.31 0.21 -12.08
N ASP A 97 7.40 -0.40 -12.53
CA ASP A 97 7.98 -1.59 -11.91
C ASP A 97 8.65 -1.31 -10.54
N HIS A 98 8.80 -0.05 -10.16
CA HIS A 98 9.26 0.38 -8.84
C HIS A 98 8.11 0.93 -7.97
N VAL A 99 6.87 0.70 -8.35
CA VAL A 99 5.68 1.10 -7.58
C VAL A 99 5.02 -0.15 -6.99
N LEU A 100 5.21 -0.38 -5.70
CA LEU A 100 4.50 -1.44 -4.98
C LEU A 100 3.21 -0.88 -4.40
N VAL A 101 2.07 -1.43 -4.83
CA VAL A 101 0.75 -1.07 -4.31
C VAL A 101 0.28 -2.13 -3.32
N ILE A 102 -0.04 -1.70 -2.10
CA ILE A 102 -0.56 -2.56 -1.04
C ILE A 102 -2.06 -2.31 -0.92
N HIS A 103 -2.84 -3.38 -0.99
CA HIS A 103 -4.30 -3.28 -0.96
C HIS A 103 -4.95 -4.50 -0.30
N ASP A 104 -6.21 -4.33 0.12
CA ASP A 104 -7.04 -5.41 0.67
C ASP A 104 -7.44 -6.42 -0.42
N GLU A 105 -7.54 -7.69 -0.03
CA GLU A 105 -7.93 -8.79 -0.92
C GLU A 105 -8.97 -9.69 -0.24
N LEU A 106 -10.16 -9.76 -0.85
CA LEU A 106 -11.27 -10.59 -0.36
C LEU A 106 -11.01 -12.10 -0.50
N ASP A 107 -10.25 -12.50 -1.50
CA ASP A 107 -10.02 -13.92 -1.83
C ASP A 107 -8.89 -14.56 -1.01
N LEU A 108 -8.29 -13.82 -0.10
CA LEU A 108 -7.32 -14.30 0.86
C LEU A 108 -7.85 -14.10 2.28
N ASP A 109 -7.65 -15.09 3.15
CA ASP A 109 -8.02 -14.96 4.56
C ASP A 109 -7.12 -13.95 5.27
N LEU A 110 -7.60 -13.40 6.39
CA LEU A 110 -6.78 -12.53 7.23
C LEU A 110 -5.53 -13.28 7.69
N GLY A 111 -4.36 -12.65 7.49
CA GLY A 111 -3.07 -13.27 7.75
C GLY A 111 -2.40 -13.89 6.51
N GLN A 112 -3.14 -14.08 5.44
CA GLN A 112 -2.59 -14.51 4.16
C GLN A 112 -2.24 -13.31 3.29
N MET A 113 -1.15 -13.43 2.53
CA MET A 113 -0.66 -12.40 1.63
C MET A 113 -0.17 -13.00 0.33
N LYS A 114 -0.23 -12.22 -0.75
CA LYS A 114 0.30 -12.64 -2.04
C LYS A 114 0.97 -11.48 -2.75
N LEU A 115 2.20 -11.70 -3.19
CA LEU A 115 2.89 -10.80 -4.10
C LEU A 115 2.54 -11.16 -5.55
N LYS A 116 2.23 -10.14 -6.35
CA LYS A 116 2.01 -10.27 -7.79
C LYS A 116 2.71 -9.16 -8.53
N ASN A 117 3.07 -9.44 -9.77
CA ASN A 117 3.51 -8.43 -10.73
C ASN A 117 2.59 -8.50 -11.95
N GLY A 118 1.81 -7.44 -12.18
CA GLY A 118 0.84 -7.43 -13.27
C GLY A 118 -0.38 -8.32 -13.02
N GLY A 119 -1.09 -8.65 -14.09
CA GLY A 119 -2.26 -9.52 -14.07
C GLY A 119 -3.57 -8.83 -13.73
N GLY A 120 -4.57 -9.60 -13.32
CA GLY A 120 -5.92 -9.13 -13.04
C GLY A 120 -5.98 -8.15 -11.85
N LEU A 121 -6.99 -7.28 -11.88
CA LEU A 121 -7.18 -6.23 -10.86
C LEU A 121 -8.19 -6.64 -9.78
N ASN A 122 -8.69 -7.87 -9.81
CA ASN A 122 -9.56 -8.52 -8.81
C ASN A 122 -10.78 -7.68 -8.38
N ALA A 123 -11.39 -6.95 -9.31
CA ALA A 123 -12.53 -6.06 -9.03
C ALA A 123 -12.25 -4.96 -7.98
N HIS A 124 -11.01 -4.74 -7.60
CA HIS A 124 -10.63 -3.68 -6.65
C HIS A 124 -10.61 -2.33 -7.36
N ASN A 125 -11.54 -1.43 -6.98
CA ASN A 125 -11.71 -0.15 -7.66
C ASN A 125 -10.50 0.78 -7.56
N GLY A 126 -9.85 0.82 -6.40
CA GLY A 126 -8.62 1.60 -6.22
C GLY A 126 -7.50 1.10 -7.12
N LEU A 127 -7.31 -0.21 -7.20
CA LEU A 127 -6.29 -0.82 -8.03
C LEU A 127 -6.56 -0.59 -9.53
N LYS A 128 -7.82 -0.66 -9.95
CA LYS A 128 -8.23 -0.33 -11.33
C LYS A 128 -7.88 1.11 -11.70
N ASP A 129 -8.13 2.04 -10.81
CA ASP A 129 -7.84 3.46 -11.03
C ASP A 129 -6.33 3.72 -11.08
N VAL A 130 -5.55 3.06 -10.23
CA VAL A 130 -4.08 3.11 -10.29
C VAL A 130 -3.57 2.61 -11.64
N ALA A 131 -4.03 1.46 -12.10
CA ALA A 131 -3.63 0.90 -13.40
C ALA A 131 -3.99 1.85 -14.56
N LYS A 132 -5.18 2.44 -14.52
CA LYS A 132 -5.63 3.44 -15.50
C LYS A 132 -4.71 4.65 -15.53
N SER A 133 -4.39 5.22 -14.36
CA SER A 133 -3.57 6.42 -14.25
C SER A 133 -2.11 6.18 -14.61
N LEU A 134 -1.54 5.03 -14.23
CA LEU A 134 -0.19 4.64 -14.62
C LEU A 134 -0.08 4.24 -16.10
N GLY A 135 -1.21 3.89 -16.74
CA GLY A 135 -1.25 3.44 -18.11
C GLY A 135 -0.75 2.02 -18.32
N THR A 136 -0.64 1.24 -17.26
CA THR A 136 -0.18 -0.15 -17.30
C THR A 136 -0.70 -0.93 -16.10
N ARG A 137 -0.82 -2.26 -16.26
CA ARG A 137 -1.06 -3.21 -15.17
C ARG A 137 0.25 -3.82 -14.64
N ASP A 138 1.37 -3.55 -15.26
CA ASP A 138 2.67 -4.16 -14.97
C ASP A 138 3.38 -3.40 -13.86
N PHE A 139 2.84 -3.50 -12.66
CA PHE A 139 3.44 -3.01 -11.42
C PHE A 139 3.26 -4.03 -10.31
N PRO A 140 4.21 -4.10 -9.36
CA PRO A 140 4.11 -5.03 -8.23
C PRO A 140 2.97 -4.65 -7.28
N ARG A 141 2.33 -5.67 -6.71
CA ARG A 141 1.25 -5.54 -5.74
C ARG A 141 1.44 -6.51 -4.59
N LEU A 142 1.15 -6.03 -3.41
CA LEU A 142 1.00 -6.85 -2.22
C LEU A 142 -0.49 -6.93 -1.87
N GLN A 143 -1.06 -8.11 -2.09
CA GLN A 143 -2.43 -8.42 -1.69
C GLN A 143 -2.43 -8.84 -0.23
N VAL A 144 -3.13 -8.11 0.62
CA VAL A 144 -3.27 -8.41 2.04
C VAL A 144 -4.68 -8.95 2.30
N GLY A 145 -4.79 -10.19 2.73
CA GLY A 145 -6.06 -10.86 2.91
C GLY A 145 -6.91 -10.22 4.01
N ILE A 146 -8.20 -10.08 3.73
CA ILE A 146 -9.21 -9.64 4.70
C ILE A 146 -10.36 -10.63 4.83
N GLY A 147 -10.38 -11.69 4.01
CA GLY A 147 -11.46 -12.68 3.94
C GLY A 147 -12.69 -12.16 3.22
N ARG A 148 -13.61 -13.06 2.96
CA ARG A 148 -14.90 -12.72 2.35
C ARG A 148 -15.96 -12.46 3.42
N PRO A 149 -16.98 -11.62 3.10
CA PRO A 149 -18.07 -11.36 4.03
C PRO A 149 -18.88 -12.62 4.32
N PRO A 150 -19.38 -12.78 5.56
CA PRO A 150 -20.26 -13.90 5.90
C PRO A 150 -21.64 -13.74 5.27
N GLY A 151 -22.27 -14.87 4.94
CA GLY A 151 -23.64 -14.90 4.48
C GLY A 151 -23.86 -14.14 3.18
N ARG A 152 -24.87 -13.27 3.18
CA ARG A 152 -25.29 -12.49 1.99
C ARG A 152 -24.81 -11.06 1.99
N MET A 153 -23.91 -10.69 2.90
CA MET A 153 -23.39 -9.32 2.96
C MET A 153 -22.63 -9.01 1.67
N ALA A 154 -22.93 -7.86 1.08
CA ALA A 154 -22.23 -7.40 -0.12
C ALA A 154 -20.76 -7.07 0.18
N PRO A 155 -19.81 -7.48 -0.68
CA PRO A 155 -18.40 -7.14 -0.52
C PRO A 155 -18.14 -5.65 -0.34
N ALA A 156 -18.84 -4.79 -1.11
CA ALA A 156 -18.71 -3.34 -1.00
C ALA A 156 -19.05 -2.80 0.40
N SER A 157 -20.02 -3.41 1.07
CA SER A 157 -20.37 -3.04 2.45
C SER A 157 -19.37 -3.60 3.46
N TYR A 158 -18.90 -4.82 3.23
CA TYR A 158 -17.96 -5.51 4.13
C TYR A 158 -16.62 -4.78 4.24
N VAL A 159 -16.05 -4.35 3.13
CA VAL A 159 -14.75 -3.67 3.12
C VAL A 159 -14.79 -2.32 3.85
N LEU A 160 -15.95 -1.66 3.90
CA LEU A 160 -16.14 -0.39 4.59
C LEU A 160 -16.48 -0.55 6.08
N LYS A 161 -16.56 -1.80 6.58
CA LYS A 161 -16.75 -2.05 8.02
C LYS A 161 -15.39 -2.12 8.73
N PRO A 162 -15.34 -1.68 9.99
CA PRO A 162 -14.18 -1.89 10.84
C PRO A 162 -13.88 -3.39 10.99
N PHE A 163 -12.63 -3.72 11.23
CA PHE A 163 -12.25 -5.05 11.66
C PHE A 163 -13.00 -5.42 12.94
N SER A 164 -13.42 -6.69 13.05
CA SER A 164 -14.06 -7.20 14.27
C SER A 164 -13.07 -7.24 15.44
N ALA A 165 -13.59 -7.42 16.65
CA ALA A 165 -12.73 -7.56 17.84
C ALA A 165 -11.76 -8.75 17.71
N ALA A 166 -12.21 -9.86 17.15
CA ALA A 166 -11.37 -11.03 16.90
C ALA A 166 -10.28 -10.74 15.86
N GLU A 167 -10.64 -10.10 14.76
CA GLU A 167 -9.70 -9.70 13.73
C GLU A 167 -8.65 -8.70 14.24
N ASN A 168 -9.06 -7.74 15.08
CA ASN A 168 -8.16 -6.75 15.67
C ASN A 168 -7.08 -7.37 16.58
N LYS A 169 -7.31 -8.57 17.13
CA LYS A 169 -6.29 -9.29 17.88
C LYS A 169 -5.17 -9.83 16.99
N GLU A 170 -5.48 -10.19 15.77
CA GLU A 170 -4.51 -10.71 14.78
C GLU A 170 -3.84 -9.57 13.99
N LEU A 171 -4.52 -8.45 13.85
CA LEU A 171 -4.13 -7.36 12.96
C LEU A 171 -2.69 -6.85 13.18
N PRO A 172 -2.18 -6.66 14.41
CA PRO A 172 -0.79 -6.20 14.61
C PRO A 172 0.24 -7.12 13.95
N ILE A 173 0.06 -8.44 14.05
CA ILE A 173 0.96 -9.42 13.43
C ILE A 173 0.84 -9.37 11.91
N VAL A 174 -0.37 -9.27 11.40
CA VAL A 174 -0.62 -9.16 9.95
C VAL A 174 0.06 -7.92 9.38
N LEU A 175 -0.07 -6.79 10.04
CA LEU A 175 0.56 -5.54 9.58
C LEU A 175 2.09 -5.62 9.63
N ALA A 176 2.65 -6.22 10.68
CA ALA A 176 4.10 -6.42 10.78
C ALA A 176 4.62 -7.33 9.67
N ASP A 177 3.96 -8.44 9.40
CA ASP A 177 4.34 -9.38 8.34
C ASP A 177 4.23 -8.72 6.96
N ALA A 178 3.18 -7.96 6.71
CA ALA A 178 3.01 -7.23 5.45
C ALA A 178 4.07 -6.15 5.27
N ALA A 179 4.41 -5.41 6.33
CA ALA A 179 5.47 -4.40 6.31
C ALA A 179 6.83 -5.04 6.00
N ASP A 180 7.14 -6.17 6.62
CA ASP A 180 8.39 -6.92 6.37
C ASP A 180 8.48 -7.37 4.92
N LEU A 181 7.40 -7.88 4.36
CA LEU A 181 7.36 -8.33 2.97
C LEU A 181 7.51 -7.15 2.00
N ALA A 182 6.87 -6.03 2.28
CA ALA A 182 7.03 -4.81 1.48
C ALA A 182 8.47 -4.30 1.50
N GLU A 183 9.13 -4.32 2.64
CA GLU A 183 10.56 -4.01 2.75
C GLU A 183 11.41 -4.95 1.91
N ASP A 184 11.16 -6.25 1.98
CA ASP A 184 11.88 -7.27 1.22
C ASP A 184 11.78 -7.02 -0.29
N VAL A 185 10.63 -6.59 -0.78
CA VAL A 185 10.45 -6.21 -2.19
C VAL A 185 11.28 -4.98 -2.53
N ALA A 186 11.22 -3.95 -1.71
CA ALA A 186 11.92 -2.68 -1.97
C ALA A 186 13.44 -2.82 -1.99
N VAL A 187 13.99 -3.69 -1.14
CA VAL A 187 15.44 -3.94 -1.08
C VAL A 187 15.92 -5.07 -1.99
N GLY A 188 15.00 -5.67 -2.77
CA GLY A 188 15.34 -6.70 -3.75
C GLY A 188 15.58 -8.10 -3.19
N ARG A 189 15.19 -8.37 -1.92
CA ARG A 189 15.29 -9.72 -1.33
C ARG A 189 14.24 -10.68 -1.89
N VAL A 190 13.12 -10.15 -2.33
CA VAL A 190 12.01 -10.90 -2.92
C VAL A 190 11.59 -10.23 -4.22
N THR A 191 11.40 -11.04 -5.26
CA THR A 191 10.88 -10.58 -6.56
C THR A 191 9.40 -10.93 -6.66
N PRO A 192 8.52 -9.96 -6.91
CA PRO A 192 7.08 -10.20 -7.10
C PRO A 192 6.75 -11.08 -8.28
#